data_cf8fdc3839cc9576afc6b7636d8e5e97
#
_entry.id   cf8fdc3839cc9576afc6b7636d8e5e97
#
_cell.length_a   1.000
_cell.length_b   1.000
_cell.length_c   1.000
_cell.angle_alpha   90.00
_cell.angle_beta   90.00
_cell.angle_gamma   90.00
#
_symmetry.space_group_name_H-M   'P 1'
#
loop_
_entity.id
_entity.type
_entity.pdbx_description
1 polymer ?
#
loop_
_entity_poly.entity_id
_entity_poly.type
_entity_poly.pdbx_seq_one_letter_code
_entity_poly.pdbx_strand_id
1 'polypeptide(L)'
;MQRRTFLTKAAMAAAATSTALLAACSKKEAGPAEVGAPAVATSKKTAIKWRLQTYAGAALAEHVIKPSIDAFNKAANGEMVIELYFADQLVPTGELFRAMQAGTIDAVQSDDDSISAPTDIRVFGGYFPFATRYSLDVPALFNKYGLNEIWKEAYDEVENVTWLSSGSWDPCNFNTVKPITKLSDLKGLRIFTFPTAGKFLSRFGVVPVTLPWGDVQVAIQTGELDGLAWSGITEDYTVGWADVTPHFLTNAISGAWIGSYFANTKSWEKVPEHLQTLFKLCIDSSHYYRQHWYWAGEADLRVKGSKMKLTTIPAAEWATVEAEAHKFWDEIAATSPRCAKVVQIFRDYNEVMVKAGPPYRYG
;
A
#
# COMPACT_ATOMS: atom_id res chain seq x y z
N MET A 1 -37.75 34.34 26.49
CA MET A 1 -38.07 33.82 27.84
C MET A 1 -39.12 32.75 27.72
N GLN A 2 -38.79 31.45 27.70
CA GLN A 2 -39.66 30.26 27.89
C GLN A 2 -39.00 29.03 27.24
N ARG A 3 -37.92 28.54 27.82
CA ARG A 3 -37.32 27.22 27.49
C ARG A 3 -36.49 26.64 28.65
N ARG A 4 -36.80 26.97 29.89
CA ARG A 4 -36.04 26.48 31.09
C ARG A 4 -36.91 25.81 32.18
N THR A 5 -38.14 25.36 31.86
CA THR A 5 -39.02 24.83 32.88
C THR A 5 -39.50 23.39 32.63
N PHE A 6 -38.88 22.66 31.68
CA PHE A 6 -39.29 21.28 31.35
C PHE A 6 -38.38 20.17 31.89
N LEU A 7 -37.24 20.51 32.49
CA LEU A 7 -36.24 19.51 32.96
C LEU A 7 -36.20 19.30 34.49
N THR A 8 -37.08 19.96 35.27
CA THR A 8 -37.07 19.85 36.72
C THR A 8 -38.24 19.06 37.32
N LYS A 9 -39.13 18.48 36.51
CA LYS A 9 -40.27 17.67 36.99
C LYS A 9 -40.16 16.16 36.69
N ALA A 10 -39.09 15.67 36.07
CA ALA A 10 -38.88 14.24 35.81
C ALA A 10 -37.97 13.52 36.81
N ALA A 11 -37.43 14.21 37.80
CA ALA A 11 -36.45 13.66 38.75
C ALA A 11 -37.02 13.32 40.16
N MET A 12 -38.32 13.40 40.36
CA MET A 12 -38.96 13.13 41.68
C MET A 12 -39.97 11.99 41.69
N ALA A 13 -40.06 11.15 40.69
CA ALA A 13 -40.99 10.02 40.64
C ALA A 13 -40.32 8.62 40.65
N ALA A 14 -39.00 8.50 40.87
CA ALA A 14 -38.30 7.23 40.85
C ALA A 14 -37.66 6.78 42.17
N ALA A 15 -38.07 7.39 43.32
CA ALA A 15 -37.48 7.11 44.63
C ALA A 15 -38.43 6.51 45.68
N ALA A 16 -39.56 5.90 45.28
CA ALA A 16 -40.55 5.40 46.22
C ALA A 16 -41.05 3.95 46.02
N THR A 17 -40.31 3.07 45.35
CA THR A 17 -40.75 1.66 45.16
C THR A 17 -39.63 0.61 45.31
N SER A 18 -38.70 0.77 46.22
CA SER A 18 -37.64 -0.27 46.43
C SER A 18 -37.32 -0.58 47.89
N THR A 19 -38.35 -0.58 48.79
CA THR A 19 -38.17 -0.96 50.21
C THR A 19 -39.23 -1.91 50.73
N ALA A 20 -39.64 -2.93 49.96
CA ALA A 20 -40.56 -3.96 50.48
C ALA A 20 -40.35 -5.33 49.83
N LEU A 21 -39.15 -5.90 49.89
CA LEU A 21 -38.93 -7.32 49.52
C LEU A 21 -37.61 -7.88 50.11
N LEU A 22 -37.42 -7.69 51.43
CA LEU A 22 -36.33 -8.31 52.17
C LEU A 22 -36.77 -8.76 53.55
N ALA A 23 -37.77 -9.68 53.61
CA ALA A 23 -38.04 -10.39 54.82
C ALA A 23 -38.90 -11.64 54.52
N ALA A 24 -38.29 -12.70 53.98
CA ALA A 24 -38.77 -14.09 54.16
C ALA A 24 -37.76 -15.04 53.46
N CYS A 25 -37.01 -15.74 54.26
CA CYS A 25 -36.55 -17.14 54.11
C CYS A 25 -35.18 -17.32 54.71
N SER A 26 -35.18 -17.38 56.02
CA SER A 26 -34.12 -18.14 56.78
C SER A 26 -34.57 -19.58 56.89
N LYS A 27 -34.11 -20.46 56.02
CA LYS A 27 -33.95 -21.90 56.28
C LYS A 27 -32.60 -22.33 55.68
N LYS A 28 -31.74 -22.72 56.61
CA LYS A 28 -30.43 -23.26 56.40
C LYS A 28 -30.59 -24.72 55.96
N GLU A 29 -30.43 -25.00 54.69
CA GLU A 29 -30.16 -26.34 54.20
C GLU A 29 -28.77 -26.38 53.59
N ALA A 30 -27.98 -27.37 54.02
CA ALA A 30 -26.63 -27.62 53.52
C ALA A 30 -26.71 -28.01 52.04
N GLY A 31 -26.28 -27.10 51.15
CA GLY A 31 -26.14 -27.34 49.74
C GLY A 31 -24.88 -28.16 49.44
N PRO A 32 -24.87 -28.92 48.35
CA PRO A 32 -23.71 -29.73 47.94
C PRO A 32 -22.50 -28.84 47.61
N ALA A 33 -21.32 -29.36 47.89
CA ALA A 33 -20.04 -28.70 47.62
C ALA A 33 -20.00 -28.09 46.20
N GLU A 34 -19.66 -26.83 46.12
CA GLU A 34 -19.29 -26.19 44.85
C GLU A 34 -18.12 -27.01 44.26
N VAL A 35 -18.39 -27.73 43.19
CA VAL A 35 -17.36 -28.24 42.31
C VAL A 35 -16.83 -27.01 41.60
N GLY A 36 -15.74 -26.43 42.10
CA GLY A 36 -15.03 -25.35 41.46
C GLY A 36 -14.76 -25.74 40.02
N ALA A 37 -15.29 -24.98 39.09
CA ALA A 37 -14.91 -25.14 37.70
C ALA A 37 -13.37 -25.12 37.60
N PRO A 38 -12.75 -26.10 36.88
CA PRO A 38 -11.32 -26.11 36.76
C PRO A 38 -10.87 -24.77 36.24
N ALA A 39 -10.03 -24.07 37.01
CA ALA A 39 -9.35 -22.89 36.53
C ALA A 39 -8.62 -23.28 35.23
N VAL A 40 -9.12 -22.82 34.12
CA VAL A 40 -8.38 -22.94 32.88
C VAL A 40 -7.10 -22.14 33.10
N ALA A 41 -6.01 -22.87 33.42
CA ALA A 41 -4.68 -22.29 33.40
C ALA A 41 -4.41 -21.92 31.96
N THR A 42 -4.71 -20.64 31.63
CA THR A 42 -4.20 -20.03 30.42
C THR A 42 -2.69 -19.91 30.61
N SER A 43 -1.97 -20.98 30.21
CA SER A 43 -0.54 -20.84 29.97
C SER A 43 -0.41 -19.66 29.00
N LYS A 44 0.23 -18.57 29.40
CA LYS A 44 0.59 -17.50 28.49
C LYS A 44 1.44 -18.16 27.42
N LYS A 45 0.82 -18.48 26.28
CA LYS A 45 1.54 -18.92 25.08
C LYS A 45 2.55 -17.82 24.80
N THR A 46 3.80 -18.20 24.62
CA THR A 46 4.84 -17.23 24.23
C THR A 46 4.38 -16.59 22.93
N ALA A 47 4.22 -15.27 22.94
CA ALA A 47 3.78 -14.52 21.76
C ALA A 47 4.73 -14.77 20.59
N ILE A 48 4.19 -15.06 19.44
CA ILE A 48 4.94 -15.09 18.19
C ILE A 48 5.37 -13.65 17.90
N LYS A 49 6.67 -13.44 17.65
CA LYS A 49 7.19 -12.11 17.30
C LYS A 49 7.71 -12.13 15.88
N TRP A 50 7.25 -11.19 15.09
CA TRP A 50 7.70 -10.98 13.72
C TRP A 50 8.35 -9.61 13.55
N ARG A 51 9.40 -9.59 12.74
CA ARG A 51 9.99 -8.36 12.20
C ARG A 51 9.50 -8.19 10.78
N LEU A 52 8.73 -7.13 10.54
CA LEU A 52 8.30 -6.71 9.22
C LEU A 52 8.99 -5.41 8.87
N GLN A 53 9.75 -5.38 7.78
CA GLN A 53 10.33 -4.14 7.27
C GLN A 53 9.64 -3.70 5.99
N THR A 54 9.34 -2.39 5.89
CA THR A 54 8.78 -1.76 4.68
C THR A 54 9.85 -0.95 3.95
N TYR A 55 9.61 -0.71 2.65
CA TYR A 55 10.38 0.23 1.84
C TYR A 55 10.20 1.68 2.30
N ALA A 56 9.07 1.99 2.94
CA ALA A 56 8.67 3.34 3.28
C ALA A 56 9.46 3.87 4.48
N GLY A 57 9.91 5.12 4.37
CA GLY A 57 10.42 5.88 5.52
C GLY A 57 9.31 6.18 6.54
N ALA A 58 9.70 6.59 7.76
CA ALA A 58 8.77 6.77 8.88
C ALA A 58 7.58 7.68 8.54
N ALA A 59 7.81 8.82 7.89
CA ALA A 59 6.77 9.79 7.57
C ALA A 59 5.65 9.20 6.72
N LEU A 60 5.99 8.35 5.74
CA LEU A 60 5.01 7.68 4.89
C LEU A 60 4.37 6.47 5.59
N ALA A 61 5.18 5.64 6.23
CA ALA A 61 4.74 4.40 6.86
C ALA A 61 3.70 4.61 7.96
N GLU A 62 3.76 5.74 8.69
CA GLU A 62 2.76 6.13 9.69
C GLU A 62 1.34 6.23 9.10
N HIS A 63 1.23 6.58 7.82
CA HIS A 63 -0.06 6.73 7.15
C HIS A 63 -0.49 5.48 6.40
N VAL A 64 0.43 4.75 5.76
CA VAL A 64 0.06 3.72 4.77
C VAL A 64 0.31 2.28 5.22
N ILE A 65 1.15 2.04 6.22
CA ILE A 65 1.50 0.69 6.70
C ILE A 65 1.10 0.48 8.17
N LYS A 66 1.54 1.38 9.04
CA LYS A 66 1.38 1.26 10.49
C LYS A 66 -0.06 1.05 10.94
N PRO A 67 -1.09 1.71 10.38
CA PRO A 67 -2.46 1.50 10.82
C PRO A 67 -2.93 0.05 10.70
N SER A 68 -2.52 -0.68 9.66
CA SER A 68 -2.89 -2.09 9.49
C SER A 68 -2.13 -3.00 10.45
N ILE A 69 -0.86 -2.71 10.72
CA ILE A 69 -0.05 -3.47 11.69
C ILE A 69 -0.55 -3.25 13.11
N ASP A 70 -0.89 -2.01 13.48
CA ASP A 70 -1.48 -1.70 14.78
C ASP A 70 -2.84 -2.38 14.96
N ALA A 71 -3.69 -2.40 13.93
CA ALA A 71 -4.97 -3.10 13.95
C ALA A 71 -4.78 -4.60 14.15
N PHE A 72 -3.84 -5.22 13.44
CA PHE A 72 -3.47 -6.63 13.63
C PHE A 72 -2.99 -6.88 15.06
N ASN A 73 -1.99 -6.14 15.54
CA ASN A 73 -1.40 -6.33 16.87
C ASN A 73 -2.46 -6.19 17.97
N LYS A 74 -3.39 -5.24 17.83
CA LYS A 74 -4.51 -5.07 18.75
C LYS A 74 -5.46 -6.27 18.73
N ALA A 75 -5.82 -6.76 17.54
CA ALA A 75 -6.78 -7.84 17.37
C ALA A 75 -6.17 -9.22 17.71
N ALA A 76 -4.88 -9.42 17.48
CA ALA A 76 -4.15 -10.62 17.87
C ALA A 76 -3.99 -10.79 19.38
N ASN A 77 -4.33 -9.77 20.17
CA ASN A 77 -4.45 -9.81 21.63
C ASN A 77 -3.27 -10.49 22.36
N GLY A 78 -2.04 -10.24 21.87
CA GLY A 78 -0.80 -10.76 22.45
C GLY A 78 -0.43 -12.18 22.05
N GLU A 79 -1.22 -12.86 21.21
CA GLU A 79 -0.81 -14.17 20.64
C GLU A 79 0.31 -14.01 19.61
N MET A 80 0.30 -12.92 18.87
CA MET A 80 1.35 -12.53 17.93
C MET A 80 1.55 -11.02 17.98
N VAL A 81 2.79 -10.59 17.77
CA VAL A 81 3.17 -9.17 17.66
C VAL A 81 4.04 -9.01 16.41
N ILE A 82 3.68 -8.07 15.55
CA ILE A 82 4.47 -7.65 14.41
C ILE A 82 5.16 -6.32 14.78
N GLU A 83 6.50 -6.36 14.83
CA GLU A 83 7.33 -5.18 14.99
C GLU A 83 7.60 -4.59 13.61
N LEU A 84 7.08 -3.37 13.37
CA LEU A 84 7.24 -2.67 12.10
C LEU A 84 8.56 -1.90 12.10
N TYR A 85 9.37 -2.13 11.07
CA TYR A 85 10.60 -1.41 10.78
C TYR A 85 10.44 -0.64 9.48
N PHE A 86 10.95 0.58 9.44
CA PHE A 86 10.91 1.46 8.28
C PHE A 86 12.09 1.22 7.34
N ALA A 87 12.12 1.94 6.23
CA ALA A 87 13.19 1.84 5.24
C ALA A 87 14.58 1.89 5.91
N ASP A 88 15.45 0.97 5.50
CA ASP A 88 16.86 0.88 5.88
C ASP A 88 17.16 0.68 7.38
N GLN A 89 16.16 0.32 8.21
CA GLN A 89 16.37 0.13 9.66
C GLN A 89 16.99 -1.21 10.03
N LEU A 90 16.65 -2.30 9.36
CA LEU A 90 17.24 -3.62 9.62
C LEU A 90 18.22 -4.01 8.51
N VAL A 91 17.79 -3.83 7.25
CA VAL A 91 18.59 -4.07 6.06
C VAL A 91 18.30 -2.96 5.03
N PRO A 92 19.25 -2.68 4.12
CA PRO A 92 18.98 -1.78 3.01
C PRO A 92 17.76 -2.22 2.19
N THR A 93 16.96 -1.25 1.70
CA THR A 93 15.71 -1.54 0.98
C THR A 93 15.91 -2.49 -0.20
N GLY A 94 17.00 -2.38 -0.96
CA GLY A 94 17.32 -3.30 -2.05
C GLY A 94 17.64 -4.76 -1.62
N GLU A 95 17.88 -4.99 -0.32
CA GLU A 95 18.17 -6.33 0.23
C GLU A 95 16.95 -6.96 0.94
N LEU A 96 15.83 -6.26 0.98
CA LEU A 96 14.62 -6.70 1.72
C LEU A 96 14.17 -8.10 1.34
N PHE A 97 14.05 -8.39 0.04
CA PHE A 97 13.57 -9.68 -0.43
C PHE A 97 14.52 -10.81 0.00
N ARG A 98 15.82 -10.62 -0.20
CA ARG A 98 16.85 -11.60 0.16
C ARG A 98 16.90 -11.86 1.67
N ALA A 99 16.79 -10.80 2.48
CA ALA A 99 16.79 -10.91 3.94
C ALA A 99 15.55 -11.67 4.46
N MET A 100 14.38 -11.45 3.86
CA MET A 100 13.15 -12.17 4.18
C MET A 100 13.26 -13.63 3.73
N GLN A 101 13.72 -13.90 2.51
CA GLN A 101 13.92 -15.26 2.01
C GLN A 101 14.90 -16.06 2.87
N ALA A 102 15.96 -15.43 3.37
CA ALA A 102 16.92 -16.03 4.29
C ALA A 102 16.39 -16.21 5.73
N GLY A 103 15.24 -15.61 6.07
CA GLY A 103 14.68 -15.62 7.43
C GLY A 103 15.34 -14.66 8.41
N THR A 104 16.15 -13.71 7.92
CA THR A 104 16.72 -12.63 8.74
C THR A 104 15.62 -11.68 9.22
N ILE A 105 14.61 -11.44 8.41
CA ILE A 105 13.35 -10.77 8.75
C ILE A 105 12.19 -11.71 8.38
N ASP A 106 11.05 -11.56 9.05
CA ASP A 106 9.93 -12.50 8.90
C ASP A 106 9.01 -12.11 7.74
N ALA A 107 8.86 -10.80 7.50
CA ALA A 107 7.99 -10.29 6.45
C ALA A 107 8.53 -8.98 5.86
N VAL A 108 8.10 -8.70 4.63
CA VAL A 108 8.43 -7.50 3.86
C VAL A 108 7.18 -6.91 3.24
N GLN A 109 7.12 -5.58 3.23
CA GLN A 109 6.18 -4.83 2.41
C GLN A 109 6.98 -3.94 1.44
N SER A 110 6.81 -4.17 0.14
CA SER A 110 7.43 -3.39 -0.94
C SER A 110 6.78 -3.76 -2.27
N ASP A 111 7.34 -3.30 -3.40
CA ASP A 111 6.99 -3.81 -4.72
C ASP A 111 8.00 -4.85 -5.19
N ASP A 112 7.55 -5.67 -6.12
CA ASP A 112 8.32 -6.79 -6.66
C ASP A 112 9.54 -6.31 -7.48
N ASP A 113 9.41 -5.17 -8.17
CA ASP A 113 10.44 -4.65 -9.10
C ASP A 113 11.62 -4.04 -8.34
N SER A 114 11.37 -3.16 -7.37
CA SER A 114 12.41 -2.46 -6.59
C SER A 114 13.24 -3.42 -5.73
N ILE A 115 12.61 -4.45 -5.16
CA ILE A 115 13.31 -5.46 -4.35
C ILE A 115 13.89 -6.61 -5.17
N SER A 116 13.83 -6.49 -6.50
CA SER A 116 14.40 -7.48 -7.44
C SER A 116 13.94 -8.91 -7.16
N ALA A 117 12.61 -9.09 -6.93
CA ALA A 117 12.03 -10.40 -6.72
C ALA A 117 12.40 -11.36 -7.86
N PRO A 118 12.77 -12.63 -7.56
CA PRO A 118 13.31 -13.54 -8.57
C PRO A 118 12.21 -14.22 -9.41
N THR A 119 11.27 -13.41 -9.91
CA THR A 119 10.17 -13.88 -10.76
C THR A 119 10.13 -13.07 -12.06
N ASP A 120 9.62 -13.67 -13.13
CA ASP A 120 9.43 -13.01 -14.42
C ASP A 120 8.38 -11.89 -14.35
N ILE A 121 7.38 -12.02 -13.46
CA ILE A 121 6.30 -11.03 -13.29
C ILE A 121 6.71 -9.81 -12.46
N ARG A 122 7.88 -9.78 -11.85
CA ARG A 122 8.30 -8.66 -10.99
C ARG A 122 8.16 -7.29 -11.66
N VAL A 123 8.36 -7.24 -12.97
CA VAL A 123 8.28 -6.02 -13.78
C VAL A 123 6.91 -5.34 -13.75
N PHE A 124 5.86 -6.05 -13.31
CA PHE A 124 4.50 -5.53 -13.15
C PHE A 124 4.23 -5.01 -11.75
N GLY A 125 5.06 -5.36 -10.76
CA GLY A 125 5.08 -4.72 -9.44
C GLY A 125 5.62 -3.29 -9.57
N GLY A 126 5.24 -2.40 -8.64
CA GLY A 126 5.57 -1.00 -8.81
C GLY A 126 4.68 -0.32 -9.86
N TYR A 127 5.28 0.49 -10.74
CA TYR A 127 4.55 1.20 -11.80
C TYR A 127 4.84 0.60 -13.17
N PHE A 128 3.94 -0.25 -13.63
CA PHE A 128 3.98 -0.68 -15.03
C PHE A 128 3.28 0.38 -15.88
N PRO A 129 3.97 0.95 -16.89
CA PRO A 129 3.49 2.13 -17.60
C PRO A 129 2.10 1.94 -18.21
N PHE A 130 1.17 2.81 -17.86
CA PHE A 130 -0.21 2.87 -18.37
C PHE A 130 -1.09 1.62 -18.12
N ALA A 131 -0.64 0.66 -17.30
CA ALA A 131 -1.43 -0.53 -16.98
C ALA A 131 -2.67 -0.18 -16.16
N THR A 132 -2.54 0.80 -15.26
CA THR A 132 -3.61 1.31 -14.40
C THR A 132 -3.84 2.80 -14.66
N ARG A 133 -5.09 3.26 -14.52
CA ARG A 133 -5.48 4.67 -14.61
C ARG A 133 -5.92 5.23 -13.27
N TYR A 134 -6.45 4.35 -12.42
CA TYR A 134 -6.98 4.69 -11.11
C TYR A 134 -6.58 3.63 -10.09
N SER A 135 -6.56 4.01 -8.83
CA SER A 135 -6.25 3.10 -7.72
C SER A 135 -7.22 1.91 -7.61
N LEU A 136 -8.46 2.05 -8.10
CA LEU A 136 -9.45 0.97 -8.15
C LEU A 136 -9.13 -0.11 -9.19
N ASP A 137 -8.26 0.16 -10.16
CA ASP A 137 -7.91 -0.82 -11.17
C ASP A 137 -7.16 -2.02 -10.57
N VAL A 138 -6.26 -1.78 -9.59
CA VAL A 138 -5.45 -2.84 -8.99
C VAL A 138 -6.31 -3.91 -8.30
N PRO A 139 -7.22 -3.59 -7.36
CA PRO A 139 -8.07 -4.63 -6.75
C PRO A 139 -9.00 -5.31 -7.76
N ALA A 140 -9.44 -4.62 -8.82
CA ALA A 140 -10.20 -5.26 -9.89
C ALA A 140 -9.36 -6.28 -10.66
N LEU A 141 -8.12 -5.91 -11.04
CA LEU A 141 -7.18 -6.78 -11.75
C LEU A 141 -6.84 -8.03 -10.91
N PHE A 142 -6.57 -7.85 -9.63
CA PHE A 142 -6.20 -8.98 -8.75
C PHE A 142 -7.39 -9.86 -8.41
N ASN A 143 -8.53 -9.29 -7.98
CA ASN A 143 -9.63 -10.09 -7.43
C ASN A 143 -10.65 -10.58 -8.47
N LYS A 144 -10.67 -10.00 -9.69
CA LYS A 144 -11.65 -10.34 -10.72
C LYS A 144 -11.03 -10.79 -12.03
N TYR A 145 -9.87 -10.26 -12.41
CA TYR A 145 -9.25 -10.52 -13.71
C TYR A 145 -8.09 -11.51 -13.65
N GLY A 146 -7.81 -12.12 -12.48
CA GLY A 146 -6.96 -13.31 -12.37
C GLY A 146 -5.49 -13.02 -12.04
N LEU A 147 -5.11 -11.81 -11.63
CA LEU A 147 -3.71 -11.56 -11.24
C LEU A 147 -3.35 -12.25 -9.92
N ASN A 148 -4.30 -12.49 -8.99
CA ASN A 148 -4.04 -13.24 -7.76
C ASN A 148 -3.47 -14.64 -8.04
N GLU A 149 -4.05 -15.36 -8.98
CA GLU A 149 -3.63 -16.71 -9.36
C GLU A 149 -2.25 -16.68 -10.01
N ILE A 150 -1.96 -15.69 -10.84
CA ILE A 150 -0.66 -15.56 -11.51
C ILE A 150 0.45 -15.21 -10.50
N TRP A 151 0.20 -14.28 -9.55
CA TRP A 151 1.15 -13.94 -8.50
C TRP A 151 1.41 -15.15 -7.59
N LYS A 152 0.34 -15.82 -7.17
CA LYS A 152 0.49 -17.05 -6.38
C LYS A 152 1.32 -18.10 -7.10
N GLU A 153 1.00 -18.42 -8.36
CA GLU A 153 1.75 -19.37 -9.18
C GLU A 153 3.24 -19.00 -9.26
N ALA A 154 3.55 -17.73 -9.52
CA ALA A 154 4.92 -17.27 -9.67
C ALA A 154 5.73 -17.37 -8.38
N TYR A 155 5.12 -17.06 -7.23
CA TYR A 155 5.81 -17.10 -5.93
C TYR A 155 5.80 -18.48 -5.28
N ASP A 156 4.90 -19.39 -5.65
CA ASP A 156 4.97 -20.80 -5.26
C ASP A 156 6.23 -21.49 -5.82
N GLU A 157 6.82 -20.95 -6.90
CA GLU A 157 8.08 -21.41 -7.47
C GLU A 157 9.33 -20.88 -6.73
N VAL A 158 9.17 -19.91 -5.83
CA VAL A 158 10.28 -19.24 -5.12
C VAL A 158 10.47 -19.85 -3.75
N GLU A 159 11.64 -20.46 -3.54
CA GLU A 159 11.97 -21.11 -2.28
C GLU A 159 11.91 -20.15 -1.08
N ASN A 160 11.34 -20.61 0.04
CA ASN A 160 11.21 -19.89 1.31
C ASN A 160 10.45 -18.55 1.23
N VAL A 161 9.61 -18.34 0.23
CA VAL A 161 8.81 -17.13 0.07
C VAL A 161 7.33 -17.50 -0.01
N THR A 162 6.52 -16.80 0.78
CA THR A 162 5.06 -16.85 0.70
C THR A 162 4.58 -15.44 0.34
N TRP A 163 4.01 -15.29 -0.86
CA TRP A 163 3.28 -14.08 -1.23
C TRP A 163 1.94 -14.04 -0.47
N LEU A 164 1.62 -12.91 0.14
CA LEU A 164 0.44 -12.78 1.00
C LEU A 164 -0.70 -12.01 0.30
N SER A 165 -0.38 -10.88 -0.31
CA SER A 165 -1.35 -10.02 -1.00
C SER A 165 -0.63 -8.93 -1.78
N SER A 166 -1.24 -8.45 -2.85
CA SER A 166 -0.84 -7.21 -3.54
C SER A 166 -2.00 -6.23 -3.58
N GLY A 167 -1.69 -4.94 -3.60
CA GLY A 167 -2.71 -3.93 -3.58
C GLY A 167 -2.24 -2.58 -4.11
N SER A 168 -3.18 -1.63 -4.09
CA SER A 168 -3.02 -0.31 -4.68
C SER A 168 -2.39 0.69 -3.74
N TRP A 169 -1.51 1.50 -4.28
CA TRP A 169 -0.95 2.72 -3.68
C TRP A 169 -1.27 3.93 -4.56
N ASP A 170 -0.41 4.92 -4.56
CA ASP A 170 -0.54 6.20 -5.25
C ASP A 170 -0.26 6.12 -6.77
N PRO A 171 -0.55 7.20 -7.52
CA PRO A 171 -0.15 7.30 -8.92
C PRO A 171 1.35 7.61 -9.07
N CYS A 172 1.88 7.43 -10.28
CA CYS A 172 3.23 7.83 -10.66
C CYS A 172 3.22 9.10 -11.52
N ASN A 173 3.67 10.19 -10.95
CA ASN A 173 3.85 11.47 -11.61
C ASN A 173 5.32 11.91 -11.57
N PHE A 174 5.68 12.92 -12.35
CA PHE A 174 6.98 13.55 -12.25
C PHE A 174 6.94 14.75 -11.30
N ASN A 175 7.92 14.82 -10.42
CA ASN A 175 8.20 15.96 -9.56
C ASN A 175 9.61 16.44 -9.89
N THR A 176 9.76 17.70 -10.26
CA THR A 176 11.02 18.19 -10.83
C THR A 176 11.41 19.57 -10.33
N VAL A 177 12.72 19.83 -10.38
CA VAL A 177 13.29 21.16 -10.07
C VAL A 177 12.88 22.19 -11.14
N LYS A 178 12.83 21.77 -12.41
CA LYS A 178 12.40 22.62 -13.55
C LYS A 178 11.04 22.16 -14.08
N PRO A 179 10.21 23.09 -14.60
CA PRO A 179 8.91 22.71 -15.13
C PRO A 179 9.03 21.81 -16.36
N ILE A 180 8.15 20.81 -16.47
CA ILE A 180 7.94 20.00 -17.66
C ILE A 180 6.61 20.44 -18.28
N THR A 181 6.62 20.94 -19.52
CA THR A 181 5.45 21.46 -20.22
C THR A 181 5.26 20.86 -21.62
N LYS A 182 6.27 20.14 -22.12
CA LYS A 182 6.28 19.44 -23.41
C LYS A 182 7.16 18.18 -23.28
N LEU A 183 6.94 17.21 -24.15
CA LEU A 183 7.65 15.93 -24.11
C LEU A 183 9.17 16.07 -24.22
N SER A 184 9.64 17.03 -25.03
CA SER A 184 11.08 17.27 -25.18
C SER A 184 11.79 17.76 -23.91
N ASP A 185 11.04 18.25 -22.91
CA ASP A 185 11.61 18.68 -21.61
C ASP A 185 12.10 17.49 -20.77
N LEU A 186 11.66 16.29 -21.09
CA LEU A 186 12.12 15.06 -20.41
C LEU A 186 13.56 14.69 -20.77
N LYS A 187 14.06 15.14 -21.92
CA LYS A 187 15.34 14.70 -22.43
C LYS A 187 16.51 15.13 -21.55
N GLY A 188 17.28 14.17 -21.08
CA GLY A 188 18.49 14.36 -20.28
C GLY A 188 18.21 14.59 -18.78
N LEU A 189 16.94 14.58 -18.35
CA LEU A 189 16.61 14.66 -16.92
C LEU A 189 17.08 13.39 -16.19
N ARG A 190 17.81 13.56 -15.11
CA ARG A 190 18.22 12.50 -14.18
C ARG A 190 17.10 12.34 -13.16
N ILE A 191 16.39 11.22 -13.26
CA ILE A 191 15.14 11.00 -12.54
C ILE A 191 15.27 9.76 -11.67
N PHE A 192 15.04 9.92 -10.36
CA PHE A 192 14.86 8.80 -9.46
C PHE A 192 13.53 8.10 -9.77
N THR A 193 13.58 6.81 -10.08
CA THR A 193 12.39 6.05 -10.47
C THR A 193 12.61 4.54 -10.33
N PHE A 194 11.52 3.78 -10.49
CA PHE A 194 11.53 2.31 -10.48
C PHE A 194 12.26 1.73 -11.69
N PRO A 195 12.85 0.53 -11.57
CA PRO A 195 13.62 -0.08 -12.66
C PRO A 195 12.83 -0.19 -13.97
N THR A 196 11.64 -0.77 -13.94
CA THR A 196 10.80 -0.97 -15.13
C THR A 196 10.27 0.34 -15.70
N ALA A 197 9.79 1.25 -14.85
CA ALA A 197 9.37 2.60 -15.27
C ALA A 197 10.55 3.37 -15.87
N GLY A 198 11.75 3.29 -15.29
CA GLY A 198 12.97 3.91 -15.81
C GLY A 198 13.36 3.38 -17.18
N LYS A 199 13.29 2.06 -17.39
CA LYS A 199 13.52 1.43 -18.71
C LYS A 199 12.55 1.98 -19.76
N PHE A 200 11.28 2.17 -19.41
CA PHE A 200 10.30 2.79 -20.30
C PHE A 200 10.63 4.27 -20.56
N LEU A 201 10.88 5.05 -19.50
CA LEU A 201 11.13 6.49 -19.61
C LEU A 201 12.42 6.83 -20.38
N SER A 202 13.41 5.94 -20.39
CA SER A 202 14.64 6.11 -21.20
C SER A 202 14.36 6.26 -22.69
N ARG A 203 13.22 5.79 -23.19
CA ARG A 203 12.80 5.98 -24.59
C ARG A 203 12.55 7.45 -24.94
N PHE A 204 12.27 8.26 -23.95
CA PHE A 204 12.07 9.71 -24.09
C PHE A 204 13.28 10.52 -23.66
N GLY A 205 14.42 9.84 -23.48
CA GLY A 205 15.71 10.47 -23.13
C GLY A 205 15.86 10.79 -21.64
N VAL A 206 14.98 10.30 -20.78
CA VAL A 206 15.20 10.34 -19.32
C VAL A 206 16.38 9.46 -18.96
N VAL A 207 17.21 9.90 -18.01
CA VAL A 207 18.29 9.14 -17.40
C VAL A 207 17.80 8.62 -16.05
N PRO A 208 17.35 7.35 -15.95
CA PRO A 208 16.88 6.82 -14.67
C PRO A 208 18.05 6.62 -13.71
N VAL A 209 17.82 6.98 -12.45
CA VAL A 209 18.80 6.87 -11.37
C VAL A 209 18.16 6.08 -10.22
N THR A 210 18.95 5.18 -9.62
CA THR A 210 18.56 4.44 -8.41
C THR A 210 19.46 4.87 -7.26
N LEU A 211 18.88 5.26 -6.15
CA LEU A 211 19.54 5.67 -4.91
C LEU A 211 18.83 5.06 -3.70
N PRO A 212 19.48 4.96 -2.53
CA PRO A 212 18.76 4.72 -1.29
C PRO A 212 17.70 5.80 -1.04
N TRP A 213 16.55 5.41 -0.48
CA TRP A 213 15.44 6.31 -0.24
C TRP A 213 15.84 7.59 0.52
N GLY A 214 16.67 7.43 1.57
CA GLY A 214 17.10 8.55 2.41
C GLY A 214 17.98 9.58 1.69
N ASP A 215 18.59 9.23 0.56
CA ASP A 215 19.53 10.08 -0.17
C ASP A 215 18.85 10.94 -1.25
N VAL A 216 17.62 10.61 -1.63
CA VAL A 216 16.91 11.24 -2.77
C VAL A 216 16.77 12.75 -2.61
N GLN A 217 16.36 13.21 -1.43
CA GLN A 217 16.16 14.65 -1.17
C GLN A 217 17.49 15.42 -1.27
N VAL A 218 18.56 14.87 -0.73
CA VAL A 218 19.90 15.48 -0.79
C VAL A 218 20.42 15.50 -2.23
N ALA A 219 20.23 14.42 -2.98
CA ALA A 219 20.64 14.34 -4.39
C ALA A 219 19.92 15.39 -5.27
N ILE A 220 18.65 15.69 -4.99
CA ILE A 220 17.92 16.78 -5.65
C ILE A 220 18.49 18.14 -5.24
N GLN A 221 18.72 18.38 -3.94
CA GLN A 221 19.25 19.64 -3.43
C GLN A 221 20.66 19.95 -3.96
N THR A 222 21.50 18.95 -4.13
CA THR A 222 22.87 19.08 -4.66
C THR A 222 22.91 19.14 -6.18
N GLY A 223 21.79 18.93 -6.86
CA GLY A 223 21.70 18.89 -8.31
C GLY A 223 22.26 17.62 -8.95
N GLU A 224 22.39 16.54 -8.19
CA GLU A 224 22.69 15.21 -8.71
C GLU A 224 21.47 14.62 -9.43
N LEU A 225 20.26 14.89 -8.91
CA LEU A 225 18.99 14.59 -9.55
C LEU A 225 18.28 15.85 -10.01
N ASP A 226 17.54 15.76 -11.11
CA ASP A 226 16.66 16.80 -11.62
C ASP A 226 15.23 16.64 -11.10
N GLY A 227 14.91 15.49 -10.49
CA GLY A 227 13.62 15.18 -9.89
C GLY A 227 13.40 13.68 -9.74
N LEU A 228 12.14 13.32 -9.62
CA LEU A 228 11.69 11.94 -9.47
C LEU A 228 10.45 11.66 -10.32
N ALA A 229 10.24 10.38 -10.65
CA ALA A 229 9.01 9.80 -11.17
C ALA A 229 8.70 8.57 -10.31
N TRP A 230 8.14 8.84 -9.13
CA TRP A 230 8.01 7.85 -8.07
C TRP A 230 6.62 7.83 -7.45
N SER A 231 6.00 8.98 -7.25
CA SER A 231 4.82 9.12 -6.42
C SER A 231 3.82 10.15 -6.95
N GLY A 232 2.66 10.23 -6.31
CA GLY A 232 1.71 11.30 -6.44
C GLY A 232 2.01 12.45 -5.48
N ILE A 233 1.30 13.57 -5.66
CA ILE A 233 1.52 14.80 -4.88
C ILE A 233 1.29 14.61 -3.37
N THR A 234 0.44 13.67 -2.98
CA THR A 234 0.16 13.37 -1.57
C THR A 234 1.40 12.83 -0.86
N GLU A 235 2.08 11.88 -1.48
CA GLU A 235 3.33 11.33 -0.93
C GLU A 235 4.42 12.38 -0.91
N ASP A 236 4.58 13.17 -1.97
CA ASP A 236 5.61 14.22 -2.09
C ASP A 236 5.56 15.23 -0.95
N TYR A 237 4.34 15.64 -0.56
CA TYR A 237 4.15 16.52 0.59
C TYR A 237 4.41 15.80 1.91
N THR A 238 4.06 14.54 2.01
CA THR A 238 4.21 13.74 3.24
C THR A 238 5.67 13.48 3.57
N VAL A 239 6.48 13.16 2.56
CA VAL A 239 7.90 12.81 2.75
C VAL A 239 8.85 14.01 2.59
N GLY A 240 8.33 15.18 2.26
CA GLY A 240 9.11 16.43 2.13
C GLY A 240 9.76 16.65 0.77
N TRP A 241 9.51 15.81 -0.25
CA TRP A 241 10.03 16.02 -1.60
C TRP A 241 9.46 17.27 -2.26
N ALA A 242 8.21 17.65 -1.92
CA ALA A 242 7.61 18.91 -2.36
C ALA A 242 8.42 20.15 -1.97
N ASP A 243 9.31 20.09 -0.99
CA ASP A 243 10.16 21.20 -0.57
C ASP A 243 11.35 21.41 -1.51
N VAL A 244 11.74 20.40 -2.29
CA VAL A 244 12.91 20.43 -3.18
C VAL A 244 12.55 20.28 -4.67
N THR A 245 11.30 19.90 -4.98
CA THR A 245 10.77 19.77 -6.35
C THR A 245 9.56 20.67 -6.56
N PRO A 246 9.75 21.96 -6.92
CA PRO A 246 8.67 22.93 -6.98
C PRO A 246 7.69 22.75 -8.16
N HIS A 247 7.85 21.73 -8.98
CA HIS A 247 6.99 21.47 -10.14
C HIS A 247 6.47 20.03 -10.12
N PHE A 248 5.16 19.88 -10.34
CA PHE A 248 4.46 18.59 -10.42
C PHE A 248 3.81 18.47 -11.80
N LEU A 249 4.17 17.43 -12.56
CA LEU A 249 3.57 17.10 -13.84
C LEU A 249 2.27 16.33 -13.63
N THR A 250 1.13 16.86 -14.09
CA THR A 250 -0.19 16.24 -13.90
C THR A 250 -0.42 15.00 -14.75
N ASN A 251 0.37 14.81 -15.81
CA ASN A 251 0.34 13.61 -16.64
C ASN A 251 0.97 12.45 -15.85
N ALA A 252 0.18 11.45 -15.47
CA ALA A 252 0.65 10.28 -14.76
C ALA A 252 1.14 9.18 -15.74
N ILE A 253 2.22 8.50 -15.40
CA ILE A 253 2.72 7.32 -16.12
C ILE A 253 1.87 6.10 -15.76
N SER A 254 1.41 6.02 -14.51
CA SER A 254 0.52 4.99 -14.00
C SER A 254 -0.44 5.60 -12.99
N GLY A 255 -1.66 5.08 -12.93
CA GLY A 255 -2.68 5.55 -11.98
C GLY A 255 -2.56 4.94 -10.60
N ALA A 256 -1.75 3.89 -10.44
CA ALA A 256 -1.50 3.26 -9.15
C ALA A 256 -0.20 2.46 -9.15
N TRP A 257 0.46 2.46 -8.01
CA TRP A 257 1.56 1.56 -7.67
C TRP A 257 0.99 0.21 -7.18
N ILE A 258 1.61 -0.89 -7.59
CA ILE A 258 1.28 -2.24 -7.11
C ILE A 258 2.33 -2.62 -6.08
N GLY A 259 1.94 -2.63 -4.81
CA GLY A 259 2.79 -3.06 -3.72
C GLY A 259 2.32 -4.37 -3.12
N SER A 260 3.27 -5.19 -2.69
CA SER A 260 3.06 -6.55 -2.20
C SER A 260 3.49 -6.72 -0.75
N TYR A 261 2.91 -7.72 -0.10
CA TYR A 261 3.36 -8.25 1.18
C TYR A 261 3.87 -9.67 0.99
N PHE A 262 5.04 -9.94 1.54
CA PHE A 262 5.70 -11.25 1.50
C PHE A 262 6.08 -11.69 2.91
N ALA A 263 6.09 -13.00 3.14
CA ALA A 263 6.62 -13.59 4.37
C ALA A 263 7.63 -14.69 4.06
N ASN A 264 8.58 -14.91 4.95
CA ASN A 264 9.37 -16.13 4.95
C ASN A 264 8.45 -17.32 5.21
N THR A 265 8.47 -18.33 4.35
CA THR A 265 7.55 -19.47 4.43
C THR A 265 7.64 -20.19 5.78
N LYS A 266 8.85 -20.42 6.31
CA LYS A 266 9.03 -21.09 7.62
C LYS A 266 8.52 -20.26 8.80
N SER A 267 8.55 -18.92 8.68
CA SER A 267 7.94 -18.03 9.68
C SER A 267 6.41 -18.04 9.55
N TRP A 268 5.89 -18.07 8.31
CA TRP A 268 4.46 -18.10 8.02
C TRP A 268 3.79 -19.39 8.50
N GLU A 269 4.38 -20.55 8.25
CA GLU A 269 3.86 -21.86 8.65
C GLU A 269 3.74 -22.05 10.18
N LYS A 270 4.50 -21.28 10.96
CA LYS A 270 4.41 -21.30 12.44
C LYS A 270 3.25 -20.46 12.97
N VAL A 271 2.67 -19.59 12.15
CA VAL A 271 1.54 -18.75 12.55
C VAL A 271 0.26 -19.58 12.50
N PRO A 272 -0.54 -19.63 13.59
CA PRO A 272 -1.84 -20.29 13.59
C PRO A 272 -2.77 -19.74 12.50
N GLU A 273 -3.60 -20.58 11.90
CA GLU A 273 -4.48 -20.24 10.77
C GLU A 273 -5.37 -19.04 11.04
N HIS A 274 -5.92 -18.90 12.26
CA HIS A 274 -6.74 -17.74 12.60
C HIS A 274 -5.96 -16.43 12.58
N LEU A 275 -4.68 -16.43 12.96
CA LEU A 275 -3.80 -15.25 12.88
C LEU A 275 -3.33 -14.99 11.45
N GLN A 276 -3.12 -16.03 10.65
CA GLN A 276 -2.85 -15.89 9.22
C GLN A 276 -4.03 -15.20 8.52
N THR A 277 -5.24 -15.67 8.79
CA THR A 277 -6.48 -15.07 8.27
C THR A 277 -6.63 -13.63 8.72
N LEU A 278 -6.44 -13.37 10.03
CA LEU A 278 -6.51 -12.02 10.58
C LEU A 278 -5.51 -11.08 9.94
N PHE A 279 -4.26 -11.52 9.73
CA PHE A 279 -3.23 -10.69 9.12
C PHE A 279 -3.58 -10.35 7.67
N LYS A 280 -4.04 -11.32 6.87
CA LYS A 280 -4.50 -11.07 5.51
C LYS A 280 -5.67 -10.07 5.46
N LEU A 281 -6.66 -10.21 6.34
CA LEU A 281 -7.78 -9.26 6.43
C LEU A 281 -7.31 -7.84 6.78
N CYS A 282 -6.33 -7.70 7.69
CA CYS A 282 -5.75 -6.40 8.03
C CYS A 282 -5.00 -5.78 6.84
N ILE A 283 -4.24 -6.59 6.09
CA ILE A 283 -3.56 -6.14 4.87
C ILE A 283 -4.59 -5.68 3.83
N ASP A 284 -5.61 -6.49 3.55
CA ASP A 284 -6.63 -6.18 2.55
C ASP A 284 -7.43 -4.93 2.93
N SER A 285 -7.78 -4.78 4.22
CA SER A 285 -8.39 -3.54 4.73
C SER A 285 -7.49 -2.31 4.54
N SER A 286 -6.17 -2.48 4.64
CA SER A 286 -5.23 -1.38 4.43
C SER A 286 -5.20 -0.88 2.99
N HIS A 287 -5.46 -1.74 2.01
CA HIS A 287 -5.56 -1.32 0.60
C HIS A 287 -6.72 -0.33 0.39
N TYR A 288 -7.88 -0.60 0.99
CA TYR A 288 -9.02 0.31 0.96
C TYR A 288 -8.71 1.66 1.64
N TYR A 289 -8.11 1.63 2.84
CA TYR A 289 -7.72 2.84 3.56
C TYR A 289 -6.75 3.70 2.73
N ARG A 290 -5.71 3.11 2.15
CA ARG A 290 -4.75 3.83 1.32
C ARG A 290 -5.38 4.44 0.08
N GLN A 291 -6.28 3.71 -0.60
CA GLN A 291 -6.95 4.21 -1.80
C GLN A 291 -7.59 5.58 -1.57
N HIS A 292 -8.41 5.72 -0.52
CA HIS A 292 -9.06 7.00 -0.31
C HIS A 292 -8.16 8.05 0.32
N TRP A 293 -7.14 7.65 1.09
CA TRP A 293 -6.14 8.58 1.62
C TRP A 293 -5.37 9.27 0.48
N TYR A 294 -4.86 8.49 -0.47
CA TYR A 294 -4.20 9.05 -1.64
C TYR A 294 -5.18 9.80 -2.54
N TRP A 295 -6.35 9.23 -2.85
CA TRP A 295 -7.32 9.85 -3.74
C TRP A 295 -7.76 11.23 -3.26
N ALA A 296 -8.12 11.37 -1.99
CA ALA A 296 -8.50 12.64 -1.40
C ALA A 296 -7.33 13.61 -1.30
N GLY A 297 -6.14 13.12 -0.90
CA GLY A 297 -4.92 13.92 -0.81
C GLY A 297 -4.47 14.46 -2.16
N GLU A 298 -4.51 13.65 -3.23
CA GLU A 298 -4.22 14.08 -4.60
C GLU A 298 -5.13 15.24 -5.01
N ALA A 299 -6.43 15.15 -4.77
CA ALA A 299 -7.38 16.20 -5.10
C ALA A 299 -7.14 17.49 -4.28
N ASP A 300 -7.00 17.33 -2.96
CA ASP A 300 -6.81 18.46 -2.05
C ASP A 300 -5.52 19.23 -2.34
N LEU A 301 -4.40 18.52 -2.51
CA LEU A 301 -3.10 19.16 -2.72
C LEU A 301 -2.94 19.74 -4.13
N ARG A 302 -3.59 19.19 -5.15
CA ARG A 302 -3.65 19.81 -6.47
C ARG A 302 -4.41 21.15 -6.46
N VAL A 303 -5.37 21.32 -5.56
CA VAL A 303 -6.18 22.55 -5.44
C VAL A 303 -5.58 23.51 -4.41
N LYS A 304 -5.14 23.01 -3.26
CA LYS A 304 -4.75 23.82 -2.10
C LYS A 304 -3.23 23.84 -1.86
N GLY A 305 -2.48 22.94 -2.49
CA GLY A 305 -1.03 22.84 -2.32
C GLY A 305 -0.33 24.07 -2.90
N SER A 306 0.55 24.67 -2.10
CA SER A 306 1.27 25.91 -2.48
C SER A 306 2.76 25.69 -2.76
N LYS A 307 3.33 24.55 -2.35
CA LYS A 307 4.76 24.26 -2.52
C LYS A 307 5.09 23.89 -3.96
N MET A 308 4.16 23.26 -4.68
CA MET A 308 4.37 22.78 -6.05
C MET A 308 3.45 23.49 -7.03
N LYS A 309 4.02 23.84 -8.20
CA LYS A 309 3.28 24.36 -9.33
C LYS A 309 2.93 23.23 -10.27
N LEU A 310 1.64 23.10 -10.61
CA LEU A 310 1.18 22.12 -11.56
C LEU A 310 1.61 22.47 -12.97
N THR A 311 2.15 21.50 -13.70
CA THR A 311 2.48 21.60 -15.12
C THR A 311 1.80 20.47 -15.89
N THR A 312 1.63 20.60 -17.18
CA THR A 312 0.94 19.60 -18.01
C THR A 312 1.58 19.58 -19.39
N ILE A 313 1.92 18.39 -19.89
CA ILE A 313 2.22 18.16 -21.30
C ILE A 313 0.89 18.07 -22.05
N PRO A 314 0.75 18.74 -23.23
CA PRO A 314 -0.47 18.68 -24.02
C PRO A 314 -0.92 17.23 -24.31
N ALA A 315 -2.25 16.99 -24.26
CA ALA A 315 -2.81 15.67 -24.41
C ALA A 315 -2.35 14.95 -25.71
N ALA A 316 -2.24 15.69 -26.83
CA ALA A 316 -1.79 15.13 -28.11
C ALA A 316 -0.33 14.64 -28.05
N GLU A 317 0.56 15.33 -27.33
CA GLU A 317 1.93 14.85 -27.12
C GLU A 317 1.96 13.66 -26.16
N TRP A 318 1.17 13.71 -25.06
CA TRP A 318 1.13 12.63 -24.08
C TRP A 318 0.56 11.32 -24.65
N ALA A 319 -0.38 11.40 -25.61
CA ALA A 319 -0.87 10.24 -26.31
C ALA A 319 0.22 9.45 -27.05
N THR A 320 1.31 10.13 -27.47
CA THR A 320 2.47 9.42 -28.06
C THR A 320 3.25 8.60 -27.04
N VAL A 321 3.28 9.04 -25.77
CA VAL A 321 3.89 8.30 -24.67
C VAL A 321 3.08 7.03 -24.38
N GLU A 322 1.76 7.13 -24.35
CA GLU A 322 0.87 5.99 -24.19
C GLU A 322 1.00 4.98 -25.33
N ALA A 323 1.03 5.45 -26.59
CA ALA A 323 1.24 4.59 -27.74
C ALA A 323 2.58 3.84 -27.68
N GLU A 324 3.63 4.47 -27.14
CA GLU A 324 4.93 3.82 -26.94
C GLU A 324 4.88 2.82 -25.79
N ALA A 325 4.04 3.04 -24.77
CA ALA A 325 3.84 2.06 -23.70
C ALA A 325 3.24 0.75 -24.22
N HIS A 326 2.32 0.80 -25.18
CA HIS A 326 1.78 -0.42 -25.80
C HIS A 326 2.85 -1.26 -26.51
N LYS A 327 3.85 -0.62 -27.15
CA LYS A 327 4.99 -1.33 -27.72
C LYS A 327 5.89 -1.93 -26.64
N PHE A 328 6.09 -1.19 -25.54
CA PHE A 328 6.81 -1.69 -24.38
C PHE A 328 6.13 -2.91 -23.77
N TRP A 329 4.79 -2.93 -23.74
CA TRP A 329 4.01 -4.09 -23.29
C TRP A 329 4.26 -5.32 -24.17
N ASP A 330 4.35 -5.16 -25.50
CA ASP A 330 4.65 -6.27 -26.42
C ASP A 330 6.04 -6.87 -26.14
N GLU A 331 7.02 -6.02 -25.86
CA GLU A 331 8.36 -6.48 -25.51
C GLU A 331 8.39 -7.27 -24.19
N ILE A 332 7.66 -6.78 -23.16
CA ILE A 332 7.55 -7.50 -21.89
C ILE A 332 6.77 -8.80 -22.06
N ALA A 333 5.67 -8.80 -22.82
CA ALA A 333 4.91 -10.00 -23.11
C ALA A 333 5.76 -11.09 -23.79
N ALA A 334 6.72 -10.70 -24.62
CA ALA A 334 7.60 -11.63 -25.29
C ALA A 334 8.65 -12.29 -24.37
N THR A 335 8.80 -11.82 -23.12
CA THR A 335 9.84 -12.34 -22.21
C THR A 335 9.48 -13.69 -21.59
N SER A 336 8.19 -13.96 -21.36
CA SER A 336 7.72 -15.27 -20.88
C SER A 336 6.22 -15.48 -21.16
N PRO A 337 5.72 -16.72 -21.14
CA PRO A 337 4.29 -17.01 -21.24
C PRO A 337 3.47 -16.38 -20.12
N ARG A 338 4.01 -16.27 -18.91
CA ARG A 338 3.35 -15.65 -17.75
C ARG A 338 3.24 -14.14 -17.95
N CYS A 339 4.31 -13.47 -18.41
CA CYS A 339 4.27 -12.05 -18.78
C CYS A 339 3.26 -11.78 -19.90
N ALA A 340 3.16 -12.66 -20.90
CA ALA A 340 2.14 -12.53 -21.96
C ALA A 340 0.72 -12.57 -21.40
N LYS A 341 0.43 -13.47 -20.44
CA LYS A 341 -0.89 -13.54 -19.77
C LYS A 341 -1.20 -12.25 -19.01
N VAL A 342 -0.25 -11.73 -18.23
CA VAL A 342 -0.43 -10.48 -17.47
C VAL A 342 -0.72 -9.31 -18.41
N VAL A 343 0.08 -9.15 -19.47
CA VAL A 343 -0.14 -8.08 -20.47
C VAL A 343 -1.50 -8.22 -21.15
N GLN A 344 -1.93 -9.45 -21.46
CA GLN A 344 -3.25 -9.67 -22.06
C GLN A 344 -4.37 -9.27 -21.10
N ILE A 345 -4.24 -9.59 -19.80
CA ILE A 345 -5.21 -9.15 -18.77
C ILE A 345 -5.29 -7.62 -18.71
N PHE A 346 -4.15 -6.92 -18.72
CA PHE A 346 -4.16 -5.45 -18.75
C PHE A 346 -4.84 -4.89 -20.00
N ARG A 347 -4.63 -5.48 -21.16
CA ARG A 347 -5.28 -5.07 -22.43
C ARG A 347 -6.78 -5.26 -22.35
N ASP A 348 -7.22 -6.46 -22.00
CA ASP A 348 -8.66 -6.80 -21.92
C ASP A 348 -9.37 -5.91 -20.90
N TYR A 349 -8.74 -5.69 -19.73
CA TYR A 349 -9.28 -4.82 -18.71
C TYR A 349 -9.40 -3.36 -19.19
N ASN A 350 -8.33 -2.79 -19.75
CA ASN A 350 -8.36 -1.43 -20.24
C ASN A 350 -9.35 -1.25 -21.41
N GLU A 351 -9.45 -2.23 -22.31
CA GLU A 351 -10.43 -2.21 -23.39
C GLU A 351 -11.88 -2.16 -22.87
N VAL A 352 -12.20 -2.99 -21.87
CA VAL A 352 -13.51 -3.00 -21.20
C VAL A 352 -13.81 -1.63 -20.57
N MET A 353 -12.84 -1.06 -19.84
CA MET A 353 -13.02 0.22 -19.17
C MET A 353 -13.19 1.38 -20.15
N VAL A 354 -12.45 1.38 -21.26
CA VAL A 354 -12.59 2.38 -22.32
C VAL A 354 -13.97 2.27 -23.01
N LYS A 355 -14.41 1.06 -23.34
CA LYS A 355 -15.74 0.82 -23.95
C LYS A 355 -16.89 1.20 -23.03
N ALA A 356 -16.71 1.04 -21.70
CA ALA A 356 -17.71 1.43 -20.72
C ALA A 356 -17.84 2.97 -20.59
N GLY A 357 -16.78 3.73 -20.94
CA GLY A 357 -16.79 5.19 -20.90
C GLY A 357 -16.87 5.75 -19.48
N PRO A 358 -17.21 7.04 -19.33
CA PRO A 358 -17.37 7.65 -18.01
C PRO A 358 -18.44 6.95 -17.16
N PRO A 359 -18.22 6.78 -15.83
CA PRO A 359 -17.10 7.26 -15.03
C PRO A 359 -15.87 6.34 -15.02
N TYR A 360 -15.86 5.23 -15.73
CA TYR A 360 -14.78 4.22 -15.69
C TYR A 360 -13.52 4.70 -16.40
N ARG A 361 -13.66 5.41 -17.51
CA ARG A 361 -12.58 6.11 -18.20
C ARG A 361 -13.10 7.46 -18.72
N TYR A 362 -12.37 8.51 -18.40
CA TYR A 362 -12.57 9.83 -18.99
C TYR A 362 -11.54 9.99 -20.11
N GLY A 363 -12.01 10.38 -21.29
CA GLY A 363 -11.19 10.54 -22.48
C GLY A 363 -10.29 11.76 -22.43
#